data_6de4218d8ef456c8ca689864f5144a97
#
_entry.id   6de4218d8ef456c8ca689864f5144a97
#
_cell.length_a   1.000
_cell.length_b   1.000
_cell.length_c   1.000
_cell.angle_alpha   90.00
_cell.angle_beta   90.00
_cell.angle_gamma   90.00
#
_symmetry.space_group_name_H-M   'P 1'
#
loop_
_entity.id
_entity.type
_entity.pdbx_description
1 polymer ?
#
loop_
_entity_poly.entity_id
_entity_poly.type
_entity_poly.pdbx_seq_one_letter_code
_entity_poly.pdbx_strand_id
1 'polypeptide(L)'
;MNDDELSRLNEILRPIAPPRVLESVYTDDQYGRILDVIKRNGPWPTITAHHFNTVEELMATSNGGMPENFDLTLDDMATAHFRGMFGENGVPYFSELEDCYFNSHFLELVRSYWGARYARPTLMLFNLCGPHHSGLNSHLDAVTFRGIRIENSPVWLQNVMGRSGLFTEHLIKMAQVITWWYLGENGTFTYWPDGPAGAPARLEHPLWNKGVVVQNEMMFHRGDPVGRPDERDIAGLKHRSLIGYDADRGDWAITTDGEVIRRYQPDEMRLLVHWSAEIYQDIDEVKKNMDHSDDLTHDIVFDRLLADMHARGLNVAEPNDPLHDSDFIRALIATYSIKPTTDWATANAA
;
A
#
# COMPACT_ATOMS: atom_id res chain seq x y z
N MET A 1 -19.24 2.56 -16.04
CA MET A 1 -19.83 2.30 -14.71
C MET A 1 -21.10 3.12 -14.60
N ASN A 2 -22.22 2.52 -14.20
CA ASN A 2 -23.48 3.23 -13.98
C ASN A 2 -23.59 3.71 -12.52
N ASP A 3 -24.62 4.55 -12.21
CA ASP A 3 -24.78 5.15 -10.88
C ASP A 3 -25.03 4.11 -9.77
N ASP A 4 -25.75 3.04 -10.06
CA ASP A 4 -26.01 1.96 -9.09
C ASP A 4 -24.73 1.19 -8.74
N GLU A 5 -23.89 0.94 -9.75
CA GLU A 5 -22.59 0.29 -9.55
C GLU A 5 -21.62 1.18 -8.78
N LEU A 6 -21.58 2.48 -9.10
CA LEU A 6 -20.78 3.43 -8.35
C LEU A 6 -21.21 3.53 -6.88
N SER A 7 -22.53 3.55 -6.64
CA SER A 7 -23.09 3.55 -5.28
C SER A 7 -22.68 2.29 -4.51
N ARG A 8 -22.81 1.11 -5.11
CA ARG A 8 -22.40 -0.16 -4.51
C ARG A 8 -20.91 -0.20 -4.20
N LEU A 9 -20.07 0.24 -5.12
CA LEU A 9 -18.62 0.26 -4.91
C LEU A 9 -18.21 1.29 -3.86
N ASN A 10 -18.93 2.43 -3.76
CA ASN A 10 -18.69 3.41 -2.71
C ASN A 10 -18.97 2.86 -1.30
N GLU A 11 -19.92 1.94 -1.16
CA GLU A 11 -20.19 1.23 0.09
C GLU A 11 -19.13 0.17 0.40
N ILE A 12 -18.70 -0.59 -0.62
CA ILE A 12 -17.69 -1.65 -0.47
C ILE A 12 -16.30 -1.07 -0.17
N LEU A 13 -15.91 -0.02 -0.89
CA LEU A 13 -14.59 0.64 -0.77
C LEU A 13 -14.61 1.73 0.30
N ARG A 14 -15.13 1.35 1.46
CA ARG A 14 -15.24 2.18 2.66
C ARG A 14 -14.71 1.39 3.86
N PRO A 15 -13.84 1.97 4.70
CA PRO A 15 -13.35 1.29 5.89
C PRO A 15 -14.48 1.05 6.90
N ILE A 16 -14.31 0.05 7.76
CA ILE A 16 -15.29 -0.29 8.82
C ILE A 16 -15.55 0.87 9.79
N ALA A 17 -14.56 1.72 9.97
CA ALA A 17 -14.63 2.93 10.77
C ALA A 17 -13.61 3.96 10.24
N PRO A 18 -13.81 5.27 10.50
CA PRO A 18 -12.80 6.28 10.18
C PRO A 18 -11.45 5.97 10.86
N PRO A 19 -10.32 6.35 10.24
CA PRO A 19 -9.01 6.22 10.85
C PRO A 19 -8.95 6.83 12.25
N ARG A 20 -8.33 6.12 13.20
CA ARG A 20 -8.09 6.62 14.55
C ARG A 20 -6.67 7.14 14.64
N VAL A 21 -6.52 8.43 14.87
CA VAL A 21 -5.21 9.06 15.06
C VAL A 21 -4.60 8.63 16.38
N LEU A 22 -3.32 8.30 16.35
CA LEU A 22 -2.50 7.92 17.50
C LEU A 22 -1.36 8.91 17.65
N GLU A 23 -1.10 9.32 18.89
CA GLU A 23 0.08 10.09 19.26
C GLU A 23 1.05 9.17 20.03
N SER A 24 2.35 9.30 19.76
CA SER A 24 3.40 8.53 20.46
C SER A 24 3.24 7.00 20.35
N VAL A 25 3.25 6.49 19.10
CA VAL A 25 2.95 5.08 18.79
C VAL A 25 4.03 4.12 19.26
N TYR A 26 5.30 4.47 19.08
CA TYR A 26 6.46 3.69 19.51
C TYR A 26 7.22 4.42 20.63
N THR A 27 7.95 3.67 21.45
CA THR A 27 8.91 4.27 22.38
C THR A 27 10.15 4.76 21.65
N ASP A 28 10.94 5.64 22.28
CA ASP A 28 12.20 6.13 21.71
C ASP A 28 13.19 4.98 21.49
N ASP A 29 13.20 3.97 22.38
CA ASP A 29 14.02 2.76 22.24
C ASP A 29 13.60 1.94 21.01
N GLN A 30 12.30 1.70 20.81
CA GLN A 30 11.77 1.00 19.64
C GLN A 30 12.13 1.75 18.35
N TYR A 31 11.94 3.08 18.33
CA TYR A 31 12.33 3.91 17.19
C TYR A 31 13.83 3.81 16.88
N GLY A 32 14.67 3.88 17.91
CA GLY A 32 16.12 3.72 17.76
C GLY A 32 16.49 2.39 17.13
N ARG A 33 15.94 1.27 17.63
CA ARG A 33 16.19 -0.08 17.10
C ARG A 33 15.67 -0.23 15.65
N ILE A 34 14.50 0.30 15.33
CA ILE A 34 13.95 0.33 13.96
C ILE A 34 14.92 1.04 13.02
N LEU A 35 15.35 2.24 13.39
CA LEU A 35 16.27 3.04 12.58
C LEU A 35 17.63 2.37 12.41
N ASP A 36 18.16 1.73 13.44
CA ASP A 36 19.43 0.99 13.40
C ASP A 36 19.35 -0.23 12.48
N VAL A 37 18.23 -0.96 12.49
CA VAL A 37 18.00 -2.07 11.57
C VAL A 37 17.96 -1.57 10.12
N ILE A 38 17.27 -0.46 9.84
CA ILE A 38 17.21 0.12 8.49
C ILE A 38 18.61 0.52 8.01
N LYS A 39 19.38 1.21 8.86
CA LYS A 39 20.74 1.69 8.52
C LYS A 39 21.71 0.56 8.23
N ARG A 40 21.67 -0.52 9.02
CA ARG A 40 22.65 -1.61 8.93
C ARG A 40 22.39 -2.61 7.80
N ASN A 41 21.14 -2.78 7.39
CA ASN A 41 20.74 -3.87 6.48
C ASN A 41 20.40 -3.38 5.05
N GLY A 42 20.64 -2.10 4.75
CA GLY A 42 20.55 -1.58 3.39
C GLY A 42 21.65 -2.13 2.47
N PRO A 43 21.67 -1.74 1.17
CA PRO A 43 20.75 -0.77 0.59
C PRO A 43 19.36 -1.33 0.27
N TRP A 44 18.36 -0.44 0.21
CA TRP A 44 16.95 -0.80 0.02
C TRP A 44 16.45 -0.37 -1.37
N PRO A 45 15.63 -1.20 -2.05
CA PRO A 45 15.07 -0.90 -3.37
C PRO A 45 13.97 0.16 -3.32
N THR A 46 13.69 0.76 -4.46
CA THR A 46 12.48 1.56 -4.62
C THR A 46 11.23 0.70 -4.41
N ILE A 47 10.13 1.30 -3.97
CA ILE A 47 8.84 0.60 -3.82
C ILE A 47 8.37 0.00 -5.14
N THR A 48 8.65 0.66 -6.25
CA THR A 48 8.30 0.18 -7.59
C THR A 48 9.09 -1.07 -7.95
N ALA A 49 10.39 -1.13 -7.69
CA ALA A 49 11.21 -2.33 -7.92
C ALA A 49 10.87 -3.49 -6.99
N HIS A 50 10.29 -3.19 -5.83
CA HIS A 50 9.87 -4.22 -4.87
C HIS A 50 8.63 -4.98 -5.33
N HIS A 51 7.71 -4.33 -6.08
CA HIS A 51 6.40 -4.87 -6.39
C HIS A 51 6.08 -5.07 -7.86
N PHE A 52 6.74 -4.37 -8.79
CA PHE A 52 6.30 -4.30 -10.17
C PHE A 52 7.40 -4.65 -11.16
N ASN A 53 7.04 -5.46 -12.16
CA ASN A 53 7.90 -5.80 -13.29
C ASN A 53 7.51 -5.05 -14.55
N THR A 54 6.25 -4.58 -14.64
CA THR A 54 5.72 -3.85 -15.79
C THR A 54 4.97 -2.59 -15.33
N VAL A 55 4.77 -1.68 -16.24
CA VAL A 55 4.00 -0.47 -15.98
C VAL A 55 2.52 -0.79 -15.81
N GLU A 56 2.01 -1.79 -16.52
CA GLU A 56 0.64 -2.27 -16.38
C GLU A 56 0.36 -2.73 -14.95
N GLU A 57 1.26 -3.49 -14.33
CA GLU A 57 1.15 -3.92 -12.93
C GLU A 57 1.09 -2.73 -11.98
N LEU A 58 1.96 -1.73 -12.19
CA LEU A 58 1.95 -0.49 -11.40
C LEU A 58 0.64 0.27 -11.57
N MET A 59 0.17 0.42 -12.81
CA MET A 59 -1.09 1.13 -13.11
C MET A 59 -2.31 0.39 -12.57
N ALA A 60 -2.32 -0.95 -12.66
CA ALA A 60 -3.39 -1.77 -12.08
C ALA A 60 -3.46 -1.64 -10.56
N THR A 61 -2.32 -1.45 -9.90
CA THR A 61 -2.24 -1.23 -8.45
C THR A 61 -2.63 0.19 -8.08
N SER A 62 -2.08 1.19 -8.75
CA SER A 62 -2.24 2.62 -8.43
C SER A 62 -3.54 3.24 -8.92
N ASN A 63 -4.41 2.47 -9.57
CA ASN A 63 -5.73 2.94 -10.05
C ASN A 63 -5.67 4.14 -11.01
N GLY A 64 -4.54 4.30 -11.70
CA GLY A 64 -4.27 5.47 -12.53
C GLY A 64 -4.98 5.52 -13.88
N GLY A 65 -5.60 4.46 -14.33
CA GLY A 65 -6.07 4.32 -15.72
C GLY A 65 -4.90 4.36 -16.71
N MET A 66 -5.00 3.63 -17.82
CA MET A 66 -3.97 3.65 -18.86
C MET A 66 -4.21 4.81 -19.83
N PRO A 67 -3.25 5.73 -20.04
CA PRO A 67 -3.34 6.72 -21.12
C PRO A 67 -3.38 6.04 -22.49
N GLU A 68 -4.10 6.61 -23.46
CA GLU A 68 -4.27 6.03 -24.80
C GLU A 68 -2.93 5.89 -25.57
N ASN A 69 -1.94 6.74 -25.29
CA ASN A 69 -0.61 6.71 -25.90
C ASN A 69 0.46 6.48 -24.83
N PHE A 70 0.58 5.25 -24.38
CA PHE A 70 1.43 4.91 -23.25
C PHE A 70 2.78 4.35 -23.74
N ASP A 71 3.81 5.18 -23.69
CA ASP A 71 5.21 4.84 -24.01
C ASP A 71 6.13 5.13 -22.79
N LEU A 72 5.59 4.90 -21.56
CA LEU A 72 6.35 5.07 -20.33
C LEU A 72 6.97 3.75 -19.87
N THR A 73 8.14 3.85 -19.30
CA THR A 73 8.84 2.77 -18.63
C THR A 73 8.73 2.90 -17.11
N LEU A 74 9.07 1.85 -16.37
CA LEU A 74 9.16 1.95 -14.91
C LEU A 74 10.22 2.96 -14.45
N ASP A 75 11.25 3.23 -15.26
CA ASP A 75 12.24 4.26 -14.97
C ASP A 75 11.62 5.67 -15.00
N ASP A 76 10.70 5.94 -15.93
CA ASP A 76 9.99 7.23 -16.02
C ASP A 76 9.03 7.45 -14.83
N MET A 77 8.66 6.39 -14.14
CA MET A 77 7.77 6.41 -12.98
C MET A 77 8.51 6.25 -11.64
N ALA A 78 9.84 6.23 -11.67
CA ALA A 78 10.65 6.06 -10.46
C ALA A 78 10.52 7.28 -9.53
N THR A 79 10.39 7.02 -8.24
CA THR A 79 10.35 8.05 -7.19
C THR A 79 11.31 7.71 -6.05
N ALA A 80 11.78 8.70 -5.32
CA ALA A 80 12.66 8.51 -4.15
C ALA A 80 11.88 7.94 -2.96
N HIS A 81 11.24 6.81 -3.18
CA HIS A 81 10.41 6.09 -2.23
C HIS A 81 10.89 4.63 -2.15
N PHE A 82 11.50 4.26 -1.04
CA PHE A 82 12.20 2.99 -0.85
C PHE A 82 11.50 2.16 0.21
N ARG A 83 11.57 0.83 0.07
CA ARG A 83 10.88 -0.12 0.95
C ARG A 83 11.80 -1.23 1.44
N GLY A 84 11.62 -1.63 2.70
CA GLY A 84 12.16 -2.86 3.25
C GLY A 84 11.16 -3.53 4.18
N MET A 85 11.43 -4.82 4.44
CA MET A 85 10.55 -5.69 5.23
C MET A 85 11.20 -5.96 6.59
N PHE A 86 10.39 -5.90 7.65
CA PHE A 86 10.80 -6.31 9.00
C PHE A 86 10.25 -7.67 9.39
N GLY A 87 9.20 -8.13 8.74
CA GLY A 87 8.61 -9.44 8.96
C GLY A 87 7.33 -9.66 8.17
N GLU A 88 7.04 -10.93 7.87
CA GLU A 88 5.88 -11.38 7.11
C GLU A 88 5.35 -12.69 7.69
N ASN A 89 4.05 -12.95 7.52
CA ASN A 89 3.40 -14.22 7.83
C ASN A 89 3.63 -14.74 9.26
N GLY A 90 3.70 -13.82 10.23
CA GLY A 90 3.97 -14.18 11.62
C GLY A 90 5.45 -14.42 11.93
N VAL A 91 6.36 -14.09 11.00
CA VAL A 91 7.80 -14.27 11.17
C VAL A 91 8.51 -12.90 11.12
N PRO A 92 9.00 -12.38 12.26
CA PRO A 92 9.90 -11.23 12.27
C PRO A 92 11.28 -11.63 11.72
N TYR A 93 11.88 -10.76 10.90
CA TYR A 93 13.19 -11.02 10.29
C TYR A 93 14.36 -10.58 11.16
N PHE A 94 14.11 -9.71 12.15
CA PHE A 94 15.09 -9.15 13.04
C PHE A 94 14.67 -9.36 14.49
N SER A 95 15.48 -10.08 15.26
CA SER A 95 15.21 -10.36 16.68
C SER A 95 15.07 -9.09 17.53
N GLU A 96 15.73 -8.00 17.12
CA GLU A 96 15.65 -6.70 17.78
C GLU A 96 14.28 -6.03 17.66
N LEU A 97 13.42 -6.51 16.73
CA LEU A 97 12.08 -5.95 16.45
C LEU A 97 10.93 -6.90 16.79
N GLU A 98 11.18 -8.02 17.46
CA GLU A 98 10.15 -8.99 17.82
C GLU A 98 9.02 -8.38 18.65
N ASP A 99 9.34 -7.51 19.61
CA ASP A 99 8.35 -6.79 20.43
C ASP A 99 7.56 -5.73 19.65
N CYS A 100 8.14 -5.20 18.56
CA CYS A 100 7.44 -4.32 17.64
C CYS A 100 6.50 -5.11 16.73
N TYR A 101 6.93 -6.28 16.26
CA TYR A 101 6.15 -7.16 15.40
C TYR A 101 4.99 -7.83 16.17
N PHE A 102 5.27 -8.46 17.31
CA PHE A 102 4.29 -9.08 18.20
C PHE A 102 3.73 -8.09 19.24
N ASN A 103 3.46 -6.86 18.82
CA ASN A 103 3.00 -5.80 19.69
C ASN A 103 1.59 -6.04 20.21
N SER A 104 1.47 -6.39 21.50
CA SER A 104 0.17 -6.69 22.14
C SER A 104 -0.78 -5.49 22.17
N HIS A 105 -0.23 -4.27 22.28
CA HIS A 105 -1.02 -3.04 22.23
C HIS A 105 -1.62 -2.81 20.84
N PHE A 106 -0.84 -3.04 19.78
CA PHE A 106 -1.36 -2.96 18.41
C PHE A 106 -2.45 -3.99 18.14
N LEU A 107 -2.27 -5.24 18.63
CA LEU A 107 -3.31 -6.27 18.55
C LEU A 107 -4.61 -5.85 19.24
N GLU A 108 -4.51 -5.16 20.38
CA GLU A 108 -5.68 -4.64 21.08
C GLU A 108 -6.33 -3.48 20.31
N LEU A 109 -5.54 -2.54 19.77
CA LEU A 109 -6.02 -1.43 18.95
C LEU A 109 -6.82 -1.92 17.75
N VAL A 110 -6.27 -2.87 16.97
CA VAL A 110 -6.93 -3.35 15.75
C VAL A 110 -8.17 -4.21 16.06
N ARG A 111 -8.15 -5.01 17.11
CA ARG A 111 -9.35 -5.71 17.59
C ARG A 111 -10.44 -4.74 18.01
N SER A 112 -10.07 -3.70 18.76
CA SER A 112 -11.00 -2.64 19.18
C SER A 112 -11.56 -1.86 17.99
N TYR A 113 -10.74 -1.61 16.98
CA TYR A 113 -11.15 -0.92 15.76
C TYR A 113 -12.25 -1.67 15.00
N TRP A 114 -12.15 -3.02 14.95
CA TRP A 114 -13.11 -3.91 14.30
C TRP A 114 -14.23 -4.41 15.24
N GLY A 115 -14.12 -4.25 16.57
CA GLY A 115 -14.97 -4.94 17.53
C GLY A 115 -14.81 -6.45 17.50
N ALA A 116 -13.59 -6.96 17.20
CA ALA A 116 -13.31 -8.37 16.95
C ALA A 116 -12.63 -9.05 18.16
N ARG A 117 -12.71 -10.40 18.20
CA ARG A 117 -12.13 -11.19 19.29
C ARG A 117 -10.67 -11.55 19.05
N TYR A 118 -10.28 -11.79 17.80
CA TYR A 118 -8.96 -12.30 17.46
C TYR A 118 -8.29 -11.41 16.41
N ALA A 119 -6.97 -11.32 16.51
CA ALA A 119 -6.10 -10.69 15.52
C ALA A 119 -4.77 -11.44 15.46
N ARG A 120 -4.17 -11.50 14.27
CA ARG A 120 -2.89 -12.13 14.00
C ARG A 120 -1.99 -11.15 13.25
N PRO A 121 -0.80 -10.79 13.77
CA PRO A 121 0.13 -9.94 13.03
C PRO A 121 0.60 -10.69 11.77
N THR A 122 0.64 -10.00 10.65
CA THR A 122 1.00 -10.59 9.35
C THR A 122 2.19 -9.91 8.69
N LEU A 123 2.27 -8.59 8.81
CA LEU A 123 3.24 -7.80 8.07
C LEU A 123 3.79 -6.67 8.93
N MET A 124 5.08 -6.44 8.84
CA MET A 124 5.72 -5.21 9.28
C MET A 124 6.76 -4.79 8.25
N LEU A 125 6.62 -3.59 7.73
CA LEU A 125 7.53 -3.01 6.74
C LEU A 125 7.80 -1.54 7.04
N PHE A 126 8.77 -0.97 6.34
CA PHE A 126 8.98 0.47 6.34
C PHE A 126 9.03 1.03 4.92
N ASN A 127 8.68 2.30 4.81
CA ASN A 127 8.98 3.12 3.66
C ASN A 127 9.87 4.28 4.10
N LEU A 128 10.95 4.51 3.36
CA LEU A 128 11.88 5.60 3.58
C LEU A 128 11.88 6.49 2.33
N CYS A 129 11.59 7.77 2.51
CA CYS A 129 11.45 8.71 1.40
C CYS A 129 12.31 9.94 1.65
N GLY A 130 13.07 10.37 0.62
CA GLY A 130 13.49 11.76 0.50
C GLY A 130 12.41 12.64 -0.12
N PRO A 131 12.69 13.93 -0.39
CA PRO A 131 11.81 14.75 -1.23
C PRO A 131 11.50 14.06 -2.56
N HIS A 132 10.20 13.92 -2.87
CA HIS A 132 9.73 13.25 -4.10
C HIS A 132 8.29 13.64 -4.41
N HIS A 133 7.88 13.42 -5.65
CA HIS A 133 6.48 13.45 -6.05
C HIS A 133 5.72 12.27 -5.41
N SER A 134 4.40 12.33 -5.35
CA SER A 134 3.60 11.20 -4.85
C SER A 134 3.96 9.92 -5.63
N GLY A 135 4.38 8.88 -4.93
CA GLY A 135 4.89 7.66 -5.57
C GLY A 135 3.80 6.81 -6.20
N LEU A 136 2.63 6.78 -5.57
CA LEU A 136 1.41 6.16 -6.08
C LEU A 136 0.28 7.19 -6.00
N ASN A 137 -0.59 7.18 -7.00
CA ASN A 137 -1.86 7.88 -6.92
C ASN A 137 -2.71 7.32 -5.75
N SER A 138 -3.90 7.88 -5.53
CA SER A 138 -4.83 7.29 -4.57
C SER A 138 -5.07 5.82 -4.91
N HIS A 139 -4.82 4.92 -3.95
CA HIS A 139 -4.86 3.47 -4.12
C HIS A 139 -5.45 2.80 -2.88
N LEU A 140 -5.70 1.50 -3.01
CA LEU A 140 -5.91 0.58 -1.90
C LEU A 140 -4.60 -0.13 -1.59
N ASP A 141 -4.35 -0.50 -0.34
CA ASP A 141 -3.31 -1.48 -0.05
C ASP A 141 -3.68 -2.85 -0.63
N ALA A 142 -2.74 -3.79 -0.66
CA ALA A 142 -3.00 -5.13 -1.18
C ALA A 142 -4.16 -5.79 -0.42
N VAL A 143 -5.26 -6.02 -1.13
CA VAL A 143 -6.48 -6.62 -0.56
C VAL A 143 -6.27 -8.11 -0.39
N THR A 144 -6.45 -8.62 0.82
CA THR A 144 -6.20 -10.03 1.15
C THR A 144 -7.48 -10.85 1.08
N PHE A 145 -7.43 -11.97 0.38
CA PHE A 145 -8.55 -12.91 0.28
C PHE A 145 -8.11 -14.31 0.73
N ARG A 146 -9.07 -15.15 1.13
CA ARG A 146 -8.78 -16.56 1.35
C ARG A 146 -8.36 -17.20 0.02
N GLY A 147 -7.17 -17.79 0.01
CA GLY A 147 -6.53 -18.39 -1.16
C GLY A 147 -5.72 -17.42 -2.05
N ILE A 148 -5.99 -16.11 -2.03
CA ILE A 148 -5.26 -15.11 -2.82
C ILE A 148 -4.63 -14.07 -1.88
N ARG A 149 -3.32 -14.13 -1.75
CA ARG A 149 -2.50 -13.37 -0.81
C ARG A 149 -1.23 -12.85 -1.48
N ILE A 150 -0.53 -11.92 -0.86
CA ILE A 150 0.71 -11.34 -1.38
C ILE A 150 1.81 -12.39 -1.60
N GLU A 151 1.75 -13.52 -0.87
CA GLU A 151 2.71 -14.62 -0.97
C GLU A 151 2.54 -15.47 -2.21
N ASN A 152 1.37 -15.46 -2.82
CA ASN A 152 1.06 -16.31 -3.98
C ASN A 152 0.44 -15.57 -5.17
N SER A 153 0.22 -14.26 -5.02
CA SER A 153 -0.44 -13.45 -6.05
C SER A 153 0.16 -12.05 -6.12
N PRO A 154 0.30 -11.47 -7.31
CA PRO A 154 0.78 -10.11 -7.43
C PRO A 154 -0.21 -9.10 -6.84
N VAL A 155 0.30 -8.00 -6.28
CA VAL A 155 -0.48 -6.93 -5.66
C VAL A 155 -1.53 -6.34 -6.61
N TRP A 156 -1.19 -6.24 -7.90
CA TRP A 156 -2.11 -5.70 -8.90
C TRP A 156 -3.41 -6.51 -9.01
N LEU A 157 -3.32 -7.86 -8.97
CA LEU A 157 -4.50 -8.73 -9.06
C LEU A 157 -5.38 -8.57 -7.83
N GLN A 158 -4.78 -8.56 -6.63
CA GLN A 158 -5.49 -8.34 -5.36
C GLN A 158 -6.26 -7.01 -5.38
N ASN A 159 -5.64 -5.95 -5.92
CA ASN A 159 -6.28 -4.64 -6.02
C ASN A 159 -7.39 -4.60 -7.08
N VAL A 160 -7.23 -5.28 -8.21
CA VAL A 160 -8.32 -5.46 -9.20
C VAL A 160 -9.49 -6.22 -8.57
N MET A 161 -9.23 -7.33 -7.86
CA MET A 161 -10.26 -8.10 -7.16
C MET A 161 -11.00 -7.23 -6.12
N GLY A 162 -10.27 -6.44 -5.32
CA GLY A 162 -10.87 -5.52 -4.35
C GLY A 162 -11.80 -4.50 -5.01
N ARG A 163 -11.34 -3.83 -6.05
CA ARG A 163 -12.12 -2.82 -6.79
C ARG A 163 -13.30 -3.40 -7.57
N SER A 164 -13.22 -4.66 -8.00
CA SER A 164 -14.34 -5.32 -8.69
C SER A 164 -15.54 -5.54 -7.77
N GLY A 165 -15.30 -5.71 -6.47
CA GLY A 165 -16.33 -6.09 -5.49
C GLY A 165 -16.93 -7.47 -5.72
N LEU A 166 -16.30 -8.33 -6.56
CA LEU A 166 -16.80 -9.66 -6.90
C LEU A 166 -16.43 -10.74 -5.89
N PHE A 167 -15.51 -10.43 -4.94
CA PHE A 167 -14.89 -11.43 -4.04
C PHE A 167 -15.08 -11.09 -2.55
N THR A 168 -16.07 -10.27 -2.22
CA THR A 168 -16.25 -9.75 -0.85
C THR A 168 -16.50 -10.86 0.17
N GLU A 169 -17.10 -11.99 -0.22
CA GLU A 169 -17.32 -13.14 0.66
C GLU A 169 -16.04 -13.89 1.05
N HIS A 170 -14.94 -13.67 0.28
CA HIS A 170 -13.63 -14.27 0.55
C HIS A 170 -12.65 -13.27 1.20
N LEU A 171 -13.10 -12.03 1.41
CA LEU A 171 -12.26 -10.98 1.99
C LEU A 171 -11.81 -11.38 3.41
N ILE A 172 -10.51 -11.24 3.67
CA ILE A 172 -9.95 -11.30 5.01
C ILE A 172 -9.93 -9.89 5.56
N LYS A 173 -10.55 -9.70 6.72
CA LYS A 173 -10.55 -8.42 7.43
C LYS A 173 -9.14 -8.09 7.89
N MET A 174 -8.67 -6.89 7.56
CA MET A 174 -7.36 -6.40 7.94
C MET A 174 -7.47 -5.09 8.71
N ALA A 175 -6.46 -4.79 9.51
CA ALA A 175 -6.23 -3.45 10.02
C ALA A 175 -4.74 -3.20 10.19
N GLN A 176 -4.35 -1.95 10.02
CA GLN A 176 -2.99 -1.48 10.13
C GLN A 176 -2.82 -0.50 11.27
N VAL A 177 -1.60 -0.51 11.84
CA VAL A 177 -1.05 0.60 12.61
C VAL A 177 0.08 1.18 11.77
N ILE A 178 -0.14 2.37 11.23
CA ILE A 178 0.85 3.06 10.39
C ILE A 178 1.36 4.26 11.15
N THR A 179 2.68 4.41 11.20
CA THR A 179 3.34 5.45 11.99
C THR A 179 4.36 6.19 11.15
N TRP A 180 4.47 7.50 11.35
CA TRP A 180 5.40 8.36 10.62
C TRP A 180 6.35 9.09 11.55
N TRP A 181 7.57 9.34 11.03
CA TRP A 181 8.55 10.27 11.57
C TRP A 181 8.99 11.20 10.46
N TYR A 182 8.53 12.44 10.52
CA TYR A 182 8.87 13.50 9.57
C TYR A 182 8.49 14.87 10.11
N LEU A 183 9.43 15.81 10.05
CA LEU A 183 9.25 17.21 10.47
C LEU A 183 9.41 18.21 9.32
N GLY A 184 9.76 17.71 8.12
CA GLY A 184 9.92 18.55 6.94
C GLY A 184 8.61 19.04 6.33
N GLU A 185 8.68 19.62 5.16
CA GLU A 185 7.54 20.21 4.47
C GLU A 185 6.74 19.17 3.67
N ASN A 186 5.42 19.30 3.64
CA ASN A 186 4.52 18.40 2.92
C ASN A 186 4.58 16.95 3.43
N GLY A 187 4.37 15.93 2.58
CA GLY A 187 4.48 14.53 2.97
C GLY A 187 3.40 14.03 3.93
N THR A 188 2.22 14.66 3.91
CA THR A 188 1.05 14.28 4.69
C THR A 188 0.43 12.97 4.20
N PHE A 189 -0.64 12.51 4.84
CA PHE A 189 -1.39 11.32 4.46
C PHE A 189 -2.84 11.70 4.19
N THR A 190 -3.25 11.63 2.92
CA THR A 190 -4.62 11.92 2.48
C THR A 190 -5.39 10.62 2.29
N TYR A 191 -6.66 10.55 2.75
CA TYR A 191 -7.50 9.37 2.71
C TYR A 191 -8.99 9.72 2.55
N TRP A 192 -9.80 8.75 2.06
CA TRP A 192 -11.24 8.91 1.78
C TRP A 192 -12.07 7.99 2.70
N PRO A 193 -12.43 8.45 3.93
CA PRO A 193 -13.06 7.59 4.94
C PRO A 193 -14.51 7.22 4.59
N ASP A 194 -15.17 8.00 3.74
CA ASP A 194 -16.56 7.79 3.32
C ASP A 194 -16.68 7.19 1.90
N GLY A 195 -15.62 6.52 1.45
CA GLY A 195 -15.54 5.91 0.13
C GLY A 195 -15.08 6.88 -0.97
N PRO A 196 -14.88 6.41 -2.21
CA PRO A 196 -14.30 7.20 -3.30
C PRO A 196 -15.14 8.40 -3.74
N ALA A 197 -16.42 8.44 -3.46
CA ALA A 197 -17.28 9.59 -3.72
C ALA A 197 -17.32 10.58 -2.54
N GLY A 198 -16.77 10.21 -1.40
CA GLY A 198 -16.74 11.04 -0.18
C GLY A 198 -15.68 12.14 -0.23
N ALA A 199 -15.75 13.05 0.75
CA ALA A 199 -14.72 14.07 0.93
C ALA A 199 -13.43 13.45 1.48
N PRO A 200 -12.25 13.88 1.00
CA PRO A 200 -10.99 13.46 1.58
C PRO A 200 -10.77 14.07 2.96
N ALA A 201 -10.05 13.32 3.79
CA ALA A 201 -9.47 13.80 5.05
C ALA A 201 -7.95 13.69 4.98
N ARG A 202 -7.25 14.33 5.91
CA ARG A 202 -5.79 14.37 5.91
C ARG A 202 -5.24 14.27 7.32
N LEU A 203 -4.16 13.48 7.48
CA LEU A 203 -3.34 13.51 8.68
C LEU A 203 -2.26 14.59 8.49
N GLU A 204 -2.38 15.67 9.26
CA GLU A 204 -1.52 16.84 9.15
C GLU A 204 -0.30 16.79 10.08
N HIS A 205 0.69 17.61 9.78
CA HIS A 205 1.88 17.80 10.61
C HIS A 205 1.55 18.27 12.06
N PRO A 206 2.47 18.01 13.01
CA PRO A 206 3.72 17.27 12.84
C PRO A 206 3.50 15.76 12.71
N LEU A 207 4.31 15.10 11.88
CA LEU A 207 4.27 13.63 11.70
C LEU A 207 5.43 12.96 12.46
N TRP A 208 5.66 13.30 13.72
CA TRP A 208 6.70 12.71 14.54
C TRP A 208 6.11 11.72 15.54
N ASN A 209 6.37 10.43 15.33
CA ASN A 209 5.79 9.33 16.09
C ASN A 209 4.25 9.39 16.16
N LYS A 210 3.66 9.96 15.12
CA LYS A 210 2.22 10.05 14.94
C LYS A 210 1.77 8.94 14.01
N GLY A 211 0.65 8.31 14.34
CA GLY A 211 0.14 7.20 13.55
C GLY A 211 -1.37 7.19 13.41
N VAL A 212 -1.85 6.15 12.72
CA VAL A 212 -3.27 5.85 12.57
C VAL A 212 -3.52 4.36 12.72
N VAL A 213 -4.67 4.00 13.33
CA VAL A 213 -5.28 2.69 13.13
C VAL A 213 -6.27 2.81 11.98
N VAL A 214 -6.16 1.93 10.98
CA VAL A 214 -6.89 2.10 9.71
C VAL A 214 -7.11 0.77 9.00
N GLN A 215 -8.06 0.74 8.06
CA GLN A 215 -8.28 -0.33 7.09
C GLN A 215 -7.99 0.19 5.68
N ASN A 216 -6.73 0.15 5.27
CA ASN A 216 -6.29 0.70 3.98
C ASN A 216 -6.65 -0.17 2.78
N GLU A 217 -6.91 -1.46 2.96
CA GLU A 217 -7.30 -2.37 1.88
C GLU A 217 -8.67 -1.99 1.28
N MET A 218 -9.52 -1.33 2.07
CA MET A 218 -10.87 -0.93 1.64
C MET A 218 -11.07 0.58 1.68
N MET A 219 -10.00 1.35 1.86
CA MET A 219 -10.06 2.80 1.89
C MET A 219 -9.02 3.39 0.94
N PHE A 220 -9.48 4.19 -0.03
CA PHE A 220 -8.54 4.96 -0.85
C PHE A 220 -7.71 5.90 0.00
N HIS A 221 -6.42 5.89 -0.25
CA HIS A 221 -5.45 6.75 0.42
C HIS A 221 -4.24 7.02 -0.46
N ARG A 222 -3.43 8.00 -0.08
CA ARG A 222 -2.12 8.28 -0.69
C ARG A 222 -1.19 8.97 0.31
N GLY A 223 0.12 8.76 0.13
CA GLY A 223 1.14 9.65 0.65
C GLY A 223 1.24 10.88 -0.25
N ASP A 224 1.07 12.07 0.31
CA ASP A 224 1.24 13.30 -0.46
C ASP A 224 2.74 13.55 -0.78
N PRO A 225 3.06 14.37 -1.79
CA PRO A 225 4.44 14.70 -2.15
C PRO A 225 5.25 15.17 -0.95
N VAL A 226 6.50 14.72 -0.84
CA VAL A 226 7.41 15.04 0.27
C VAL A 226 8.36 16.17 -0.13
N GLY A 227 8.71 17.04 0.80
CA GLY A 227 9.63 18.16 0.58
C GLY A 227 9.07 19.27 -0.31
N ARG A 228 9.91 20.24 -0.63
CA ARG A 228 9.54 21.36 -1.51
C ARG A 228 9.50 20.91 -2.98
N PRO A 229 8.66 21.53 -3.82
CA PRO A 229 8.52 21.16 -5.23
C PRO A 229 9.85 21.16 -6.02
N ASP A 230 10.74 22.09 -5.72
CA ASP A 230 12.05 22.24 -6.37
C ASP A 230 13.10 21.19 -5.96
N GLU A 231 12.81 20.36 -4.96
CA GLU A 231 13.70 19.31 -4.46
C GLU A 231 13.31 17.90 -4.92
N ARG A 232 12.15 17.74 -5.55
CA ARG A 232 11.54 16.43 -5.83
C ARG A 232 12.11 15.71 -7.03
N ASP A 233 12.65 16.45 -7.99
CA ASP A 233 13.24 15.86 -9.19
C ASP A 233 14.69 15.44 -8.93
N ILE A 234 14.99 14.17 -9.24
CA ILE A 234 16.30 13.58 -9.03
C ILE A 234 16.82 13.08 -10.37
N ALA A 235 17.82 13.79 -10.92
CA ALA A 235 18.46 13.37 -12.15
C ALA A 235 19.13 11.99 -11.99
N GLY A 236 18.85 11.07 -12.91
CA GLY A 236 19.43 9.73 -12.92
C GLY A 236 18.73 8.71 -11.99
N LEU A 237 17.63 9.09 -11.33
CA LEU A 237 16.81 8.14 -10.60
C LEU A 237 16.17 7.15 -11.58
N LYS A 238 16.25 5.86 -11.24
CA LYS A 238 15.67 4.76 -12.02
C LYS A 238 14.84 3.85 -11.12
N HIS A 239 14.00 3.05 -11.73
CA HIS A 239 13.22 2.01 -11.07
C HIS A 239 14.06 1.13 -10.12
N ARG A 240 15.29 0.74 -10.53
CA ARG A 240 16.19 -0.10 -9.73
C ARG A 240 17.21 0.66 -8.89
N SER A 241 17.02 1.96 -8.68
CA SER A 241 17.84 2.72 -7.74
C SER A 241 17.68 2.20 -6.32
N LEU A 242 18.73 2.34 -5.53
CA LEU A 242 18.80 1.86 -4.14
C LEU A 242 19.09 3.02 -3.20
N ILE A 243 18.63 2.94 -1.95
CA ILE A 243 19.04 3.85 -0.88
C ILE A 243 19.78 3.11 0.21
N GLY A 244 20.89 3.67 0.66
CA GLY A 244 21.70 3.15 1.78
C GLY A 244 22.16 4.25 2.71
N TYR A 245 22.45 3.88 3.97
CA TYR A 245 23.05 4.79 4.95
C TYR A 245 24.55 4.69 4.88
N ASP A 246 25.23 5.82 4.71
CA ASP A 246 26.68 5.97 4.71
C ASP A 246 27.13 6.33 6.14
N ALA A 247 27.59 5.34 6.90
CA ALA A 247 27.96 5.52 8.29
C ALA A 247 29.18 6.45 8.47
N ASP A 248 30.08 6.50 7.50
CA ASP A 248 31.28 7.36 7.57
C ASP A 248 30.90 8.85 7.38
N ARG A 249 29.83 9.11 6.63
CA ARG A 249 29.34 10.46 6.36
C ARG A 249 28.16 10.87 7.23
N GLY A 250 27.46 9.89 7.80
CA GLY A 250 26.27 10.13 8.61
C GLY A 250 25.03 10.56 7.80
N ASP A 251 24.98 10.24 6.48
CA ASP A 251 23.92 10.65 5.57
C ASP A 251 23.34 9.45 4.78
N TRP A 252 22.25 9.68 4.05
CA TRP A 252 21.65 8.71 3.16
C TRP A 252 22.07 8.96 1.71
N ALA A 253 22.40 7.91 0.98
CA ALA A 253 22.79 7.98 -0.41
C ALA A 253 21.87 7.17 -1.32
N ILE A 254 21.32 7.79 -2.37
CA ILE A 254 20.68 7.08 -3.48
C ILE A 254 21.77 6.72 -4.50
N THR A 255 21.79 5.45 -4.90
CA THR A 255 22.69 4.94 -5.92
C THR A 255 21.90 4.39 -7.10
N THR A 256 22.39 4.66 -8.30
CA THR A 256 21.91 4.09 -9.56
C THR A 256 23.11 3.55 -10.34
N ASP A 257 23.05 2.31 -10.76
CA ASP A 257 24.14 1.64 -11.50
C ASP A 257 25.51 1.72 -10.77
N GLY A 258 25.49 1.75 -9.43
CA GLY A 258 26.69 1.83 -8.59
C GLY A 258 27.19 3.26 -8.29
N GLU A 259 26.62 4.28 -8.93
CA GLU A 259 26.99 5.68 -8.75
C GLU A 259 26.03 6.39 -7.78
N VAL A 260 26.58 7.23 -6.88
CA VAL A 260 25.76 8.08 -6.01
C VAL A 260 25.17 9.23 -6.80
N ILE A 261 23.83 9.30 -6.90
CA ILE A 261 23.13 10.34 -7.64
C ILE A 261 22.53 11.43 -6.73
N ARG A 262 22.25 11.12 -5.48
CA ARG A 262 21.68 12.06 -4.50
C ARG A 262 22.06 11.66 -3.09
N ARG A 263 22.21 12.66 -2.21
CA ARG A 263 22.39 12.48 -0.76
C ARG A 263 21.36 13.28 0.01
N TYR A 264 20.97 12.77 1.17
CA TYR A 264 20.04 13.43 2.09
C TYR A 264 20.56 13.37 3.52
N GLN A 265 20.38 14.44 4.26
CA GLN A 265 20.57 14.44 5.68
C GLN A 265 19.45 13.64 6.39
N PRO A 266 19.70 13.09 7.59
CA PRO A 266 18.66 12.33 8.31
C PRO A 266 17.34 13.07 8.54
N ASP A 267 17.37 14.38 8.71
CA ASP A 267 16.20 15.23 8.94
C ASP A 267 15.39 15.55 7.68
N GLU A 268 15.97 15.32 6.48
CA GLU A 268 15.26 15.40 5.20
C GLU A 268 14.42 14.13 4.92
N MET A 269 14.70 13.04 5.65
CA MET A 269 14.08 11.73 5.39
C MET A 269 12.77 11.58 6.15
N ARG A 270 11.75 11.12 5.43
CA ARG A 270 10.47 10.70 5.99
C ARG A 270 10.45 9.17 6.15
N LEU A 271 10.39 8.71 7.39
CA LEU A 271 10.19 7.30 7.70
C LEU A 271 8.71 7.02 7.97
N LEU A 272 8.20 5.95 7.37
CA LEU A 272 6.93 5.33 7.68
C LEU A 272 7.17 3.89 8.11
N VAL A 273 6.55 3.47 9.20
CA VAL A 273 6.47 2.04 9.59
C VAL A 273 5.01 1.62 9.47
N HIS A 274 4.80 0.54 8.75
CA HIS A 274 3.50 -0.07 8.50
C HIS A 274 3.46 -1.44 9.16
N TRP A 275 2.56 -1.62 10.12
CA TRP A 275 2.27 -2.89 10.77
C TRP A 275 0.84 -3.31 10.46
N SER A 276 0.61 -4.58 10.11
CA SER A 276 -0.70 -5.12 9.74
C SER A 276 -1.05 -6.37 10.52
N ALA A 277 -2.34 -6.59 10.71
CA ALA A 277 -2.89 -7.82 11.25
C ALA A 277 -4.17 -8.23 10.53
N GLU A 278 -4.35 -9.55 10.40
CA GLU A 278 -5.62 -10.17 10.07
C GLU A 278 -6.54 -10.14 11.28
N ILE A 279 -7.82 -9.90 11.04
CA ILE A 279 -8.83 -9.72 12.07
C ILE A 279 -9.92 -10.79 11.91
N TYR A 280 -10.32 -11.42 13.02
CA TYR A 280 -11.36 -12.44 13.04
C TYR A 280 -12.39 -12.13 14.12
N GLN A 281 -13.66 -12.11 13.75
CA GLN A 281 -14.77 -11.82 14.67
C GLN A 281 -14.91 -12.91 15.71
N ASP A 282 -14.77 -14.17 15.27
CA ASP A 282 -14.95 -15.36 16.09
C ASP A 282 -14.00 -16.50 15.68
N ILE A 283 -14.13 -17.63 16.37
CA ILE A 283 -13.30 -18.81 16.11
C ILE A 283 -13.64 -19.51 14.80
N ASP A 284 -14.86 -19.33 14.29
CA ASP A 284 -15.25 -19.99 13.03
C ASP A 284 -14.60 -19.29 11.83
N GLU A 285 -14.45 -17.95 11.86
CA GLU A 285 -13.64 -17.23 10.89
C GLU A 285 -12.15 -17.66 10.93
N VAL A 286 -11.59 -17.86 12.13
CA VAL A 286 -10.22 -18.39 12.28
C VAL A 286 -10.10 -19.77 11.65
N LYS A 287 -10.99 -20.70 11.98
CA LYS A 287 -10.99 -22.06 11.43
C LYS A 287 -11.12 -22.04 9.92
N LYS A 288 -12.09 -21.29 9.39
CA LYS A 288 -12.32 -21.17 7.94
C LYS A 288 -11.07 -20.72 7.18
N ASN A 289 -10.32 -19.76 7.74
CA ASN A 289 -9.07 -19.32 7.18
C ASN A 289 -7.94 -20.35 7.30
N MET A 290 -7.92 -21.14 8.38
CA MET A 290 -6.89 -22.17 8.61
C MET A 290 -7.17 -23.48 7.87
N ASP A 291 -8.43 -23.82 7.67
CA ASP A 291 -8.85 -25.07 7.03
C ASP A 291 -8.75 -25.01 5.50
N HIS A 292 -8.57 -23.82 4.94
CA HIS A 292 -8.48 -23.57 3.48
C HIS A 292 -9.65 -24.17 2.68
N SER A 293 -10.84 -24.27 3.31
CA SER A 293 -11.97 -25.03 2.78
C SER A 293 -12.72 -24.33 1.65
N ASP A 294 -12.54 -23.01 1.52
CA ASP A 294 -13.17 -22.18 0.49
C ASP A 294 -12.15 -21.21 -0.16
N ASP A 295 -10.91 -21.60 -0.20
CA ASP A 295 -9.84 -20.79 -0.81
C ASP A 295 -10.10 -20.57 -2.30
N LEU A 296 -9.91 -19.33 -2.74
CA LEU A 296 -9.85 -19.00 -4.14
C LEU A 296 -8.57 -19.55 -4.78
N THR A 297 -8.68 -19.99 -6.02
CA THR A 297 -7.53 -20.23 -6.92
C THR A 297 -7.50 -19.16 -8.00
N HIS A 298 -6.37 -18.99 -8.67
CA HIS A 298 -6.26 -18.07 -9.81
C HIS A 298 -7.30 -18.38 -10.89
N ASP A 299 -7.54 -19.67 -11.21
CA ASP A 299 -8.54 -20.09 -12.19
C ASP A 299 -9.95 -19.58 -11.82
N ILE A 300 -10.36 -19.79 -10.55
CA ILE A 300 -11.66 -19.29 -10.05
C ILE A 300 -11.74 -17.76 -10.17
N VAL A 301 -10.63 -17.08 -9.88
CA VAL A 301 -10.59 -15.61 -9.95
C VAL A 301 -10.73 -15.13 -11.39
N PHE A 302 -9.96 -15.69 -12.32
CA PHE A 302 -10.02 -15.28 -13.73
C PHE A 302 -11.32 -15.67 -14.39
N ASP A 303 -11.87 -16.87 -14.14
CA ASP A 303 -13.20 -17.26 -14.60
C ASP A 303 -14.27 -16.26 -14.18
N ARG A 304 -14.24 -15.81 -12.90
CA ARG A 304 -15.23 -14.86 -12.36
C ARG A 304 -15.06 -13.46 -12.96
N LEU A 305 -13.82 -12.98 -13.10
CA LEU A 305 -13.54 -11.69 -13.74
C LEU A 305 -13.97 -11.69 -15.21
N LEU A 306 -13.64 -12.74 -15.97
CA LEU A 306 -14.05 -12.89 -17.37
C LEU A 306 -15.57 -12.96 -17.52
N ALA A 307 -16.25 -13.73 -16.67
CA ALA A 307 -17.70 -13.83 -16.68
C ALA A 307 -18.37 -12.45 -16.46
N ASP A 308 -17.86 -11.64 -15.52
CA ASP A 308 -18.35 -10.28 -15.28
C ASP A 308 -18.05 -9.36 -16.48
N MET A 309 -16.85 -9.43 -17.05
CA MET A 309 -16.48 -8.66 -18.24
C MET A 309 -17.39 -9.00 -19.43
N HIS A 310 -17.68 -10.27 -19.67
CA HIS A 310 -18.60 -10.71 -20.70
C HIS A 310 -20.04 -10.22 -20.42
N ALA A 311 -20.50 -10.26 -19.19
CA ALA A 311 -21.80 -9.71 -18.78
C ALA A 311 -21.92 -8.20 -19.04
N ARG A 312 -20.81 -7.48 -18.99
CA ARG A 312 -20.69 -6.05 -19.38
C ARG A 312 -20.61 -5.83 -20.89
N GLY A 313 -20.63 -6.89 -21.70
CA GLY A 313 -20.54 -6.83 -23.17
C GLY A 313 -19.11 -6.69 -23.71
N LEU A 314 -18.10 -6.92 -22.88
CA LEU A 314 -16.70 -6.94 -23.31
C LEU A 314 -16.33 -8.33 -23.84
N ASN A 315 -15.76 -8.40 -25.05
CA ASN A 315 -15.34 -9.67 -25.65
C ASN A 315 -13.83 -9.89 -25.40
N VAL A 316 -13.50 -10.29 -24.18
CA VAL A 316 -12.12 -10.56 -23.75
C VAL A 316 -11.97 -12.08 -23.62
N ALA A 317 -10.96 -12.65 -24.29
CA ALA A 317 -10.58 -14.05 -24.13
C ALA A 317 -9.56 -14.19 -22.99
N GLU A 318 -9.60 -15.34 -22.30
CA GLU A 318 -8.55 -15.67 -21.34
C GLU A 318 -7.23 -15.96 -22.07
N PRO A 319 -6.14 -15.27 -21.72
CA PRO A 319 -4.82 -15.56 -22.27
C PRO A 319 -4.21 -16.84 -21.65
N ASN A 320 -3.17 -17.39 -22.29
CA ASN A 320 -2.48 -18.57 -21.75
C ASN A 320 -1.78 -18.30 -20.40
N ASP A 321 -1.40 -17.08 -20.12
CA ASP A 321 -0.78 -16.64 -18.86
C ASP A 321 -1.41 -15.34 -18.38
N PRO A 322 -2.58 -15.41 -17.70
CA PRO A 322 -3.32 -14.23 -17.27
C PRO A 322 -2.55 -13.32 -16.29
N LEU A 323 -1.59 -13.87 -15.56
CA LEU A 323 -0.80 -13.10 -14.59
C LEU A 323 0.23 -12.18 -15.25
N HIS A 324 0.66 -12.47 -16.48
CA HIS A 324 1.75 -11.74 -17.15
C HIS A 324 1.35 -11.19 -18.53
N ASP A 325 0.08 -11.35 -18.94
CA ASP A 325 -0.41 -10.82 -20.20
C ASP A 325 -0.78 -9.34 -20.07
N SER A 326 0.04 -8.45 -20.65
CA SER A 326 -0.15 -7.00 -20.55
C SER A 326 -1.48 -6.52 -21.14
N ASP A 327 -1.96 -7.12 -22.23
CA ASP A 327 -3.21 -6.71 -22.86
C ASP A 327 -4.42 -7.12 -21.99
N PHE A 328 -4.35 -8.28 -21.35
CA PHE A 328 -5.36 -8.71 -20.39
C PHE A 328 -5.36 -7.83 -19.14
N ILE A 329 -4.20 -7.49 -18.59
CA ILE A 329 -4.06 -6.57 -17.44
C ILE A 329 -4.66 -5.20 -17.80
N ARG A 330 -4.39 -4.67 -19.01
CA ARG A 330 -4.99 -3.41 -19.49
C ARG A 330 -6.51 -3.49 -19.59
N ALA A 331 -7.05 -4.61 -20.06
CA ALA A 331 -8.50 -4.82 -20.11
C ALA A 331 -9.12 -4.84 -18.71
N LEU A 332 -8.47 -5.48 -17.74
CA LEU A 332 -8.90 -5.47 -16.33
C LEU A 332 -8.84 -4.05 -15.73
N ILE A 333 -7.77 -3.29 -15.99
CA ILE A 333 -7.66 -1.88 -15.56
C ILE A 333 -8.81 -1.07 -16.12
N ALA A 334 -9.07 -1.18 -17.43
CA ALA A 334 -10.15 -0.43 -18.08
C ALA A 334 -11.54 -0.78 -17.52
N THR A 335 -11.74 -2.05 -17.14
CA THR A 335 -13.03 -2.54 -16.63
C THR A 335 -13.27 -2.15 -15.17
N TYR A 336 -12.25 -2.27 -14.31
CA TYR A 336 -12.37 -2.13 -12.85
C TYR A 336 -11.66 -0.90 -12.30
N SER A 337 -11.42 0.12 -13.15
CA SER A 337 -10.88 1.40 -12.68
C SER A 337 -11.93 2.17 -11.90
N ILE A 338 -11.63 2.43 -10.65
CA ILE A 338 -12.37 3.35 -9.78
C ILE A 338 -11.38 4.19 -9.00
N LYS A 339 -11.62 5.48 -8.91
CA LYS A 339 -10.78 6.43 -8.18
C LYS A 339 -11.64 7.43 -7.43
N PRO A 340 -11.12 8.07 -6.41
CA PRO A 340 -11.79 9.17 -5.76
C PRO A 340 -12.21 10.26 -6.76
N THR A 341 -13.44 10.74 -6.61
CA THR A 341 -14.02 11.82 -7.45
C THR A 341 -13.68 13.20 -6.93
N THR A 342 -13.21 13.29 -5.69
CA THR A 342 -12.81 14.53 -5.00
C THR A 342 -11.33 14.49 -4.67
N ASP A 343 -10.65 15.62 -4.70
CA ASP A 343 -9.27 15.77 -4.22
C ASP A 343 -9.20 16.81 -3.10
N TRP A 344 -8.19 16.71 -2.24
CA TRP A 344 -7.95 17.65 -1.15
C TRP A 344 -7.86 19.11 -1.64
N ALA A 345 -7.16 19.32 -2.76
CA ALA A 345 -7.02 20.66 -3.34
C ALA A 345 -8.36 21.27 -3.78
N THR A 346 -9.30 20.46 -4.25
CA THR A 346 -10.64 20.93 -4.66
C THR A 346 -11.63 21.00 -3.51
N ALA A 347 -11.52 20.13 -2.53
CA ALA A 347 -12.42 20.10 -1.38
C ALA A 347 -12.23 21.27 -0.41
N ASN A 348 -11.04 21.89 -0.38
CA ASN A 348 -10.71 23.02 0.50
C ASN A 348 -10.55 24.35 -0.25
N ALA A 349 -10.88 24.41 -1.54
CA ALA A 349 -10.91 25.64 -2.33
C ALA A 349 -12.30 26.34 -2.32
N ALA A 350 -13.30 25.77 -1.67
CA ALA A 350 -14.63 26.29 -1.45
C ALA A 350 -14.77 26.76 0.00
#